data_cc299b16a9cfab999fa6f1ca9a6c59cd
#
_entry.id   cc299b16a9cfab999fa6f1ca9a6c59cd
#
_cell.length_a   1.000
_cell.length_b   1.000
_cell.length_c   1.000
_cell.angle_alpha   90.00
_cell.angle_beta   90.00
_cell.angle_gamma   90.00
#
_symmetry.space_group_name_H-M   'P 1'
#
loop_
_entity.id
_entity.type
_entity.pdbx_description
1 polymer ?
#
loop_
_entity_poly.entity_id
_entity_poly.type
_entity_poly.pdbx_seq_one_letter_code
_entity_poly.pdbx_strand_id
1 'polypeptide(L)'
;GGLGMGSLESALKRLDDIESIDELVVLAGQNTSLYESLLSLSRNMKTKTTVYGYVSNVSELMRDATLLVTKPGALTCMEAVTMGIPMVFFNAIPGQEDANAELLERRGCARWARDIHNLEDVVTALLINPHRLQHMSIQCRAWHVDGAANIVGDIIAMLDKKDLPKYTGDYMSNLELASEK
;
A
#
# COMPACT_ATOMS: atom_id res chain seq x y z
N GLY A 1 -8.39 -1.48 2.32
CA GLY A 1 -9.33 -0.60 1.66
C GLY A 1 -10.62 -1.34 1.32
N GLY A 2 -11.76 -0.82 1.76
CA GLY A 2 -13.04 -1.52 1.85
C GLY A 2 -13.82 -1.81 0.56
N LEU A 3 -13.19 -1.91 -0.59
CA LEU A 3 -13.90 -2.12 -1.87
C LEU A 3 -13.23 -3.22 -2.69
N GLY A 4 -13.49 -4.48 -2.39
CA GLY A 4 -13.00 -5.54 -3.25
C GLY A 4 -12.95 -6.91 -2.61
N MET A 5 -14.09 -7.42 -2.14
CA MET A 5 -14.16 -8.75 -1.52
C MET A 5 -13.59 -9.86 -2.41
N GLY A 6 -13.97 -9.94 -3.68
CA GLY A 6 -13.51 -11.01 -4.55
C GLY A 6 -12.03 -10.95 -4.97
N SER A 7 -11.39 -9.78 -4.93
CA SER A 7 -9.99 -9.65 -5.35
C SER A 7 -8.99 -10.17 -4.31
N LEU A 8 -9.28 -10.00 -3.02
CA LEU A 8 -8.38 -10.47 -1.96
C LEU A 8 -8.44 -11.99 -1.80
N GLU A 9 -9.62 -12.59 -1.90
CA GLU A 9 -9.78 -14.04 -1.92
C GLU A 9 -9.06 -14.69 -3.12
N SER A 10 -9.18 -14.07 -4.30
CA SER A 10 -8.49 -14.53 -5.50
C SER A 10 -6.98 -14.41 -5.35
N ALA A 11 -6.49 -13.32 -4.75
CA ALA A 11 -5.07 -13.14 -4.48
C ALA A 11 -4.55 -14.21 -3.52
N LEU A 12 -5.27 -14.49 -2.42
CA LEU A 12 -4.87 -15.52 -1.46
C LEU A 12 -4.77 -16.91 -2.09
N LYS A 13 -5.76 -17.30 -2.91
CA LYS A 13 -5.72 -18.60 -3.60
C LYS A 13 -4.49 -18.73 -4.50
N ARG A 14 -4.08 -17.65 -5.15
CA ARG A 14 -2.88 -17.63 -5.99
C ARG A 14 -1.59 -17.71 -5.19
N LEU A 15 -1.55 -17.01 -4.05
CA LEU A 15 -0.39 -17.01 -3.17
C LEU A 15 -0.22 -18.35 -2.44
N ASP A 16 -1.29 -19.10 -2.20
CA ASP A 16 -1.25 -20.43 -1.56
C ASP A 16 -0.54 -21.50 -2.39
N ASP A 17 -0.42 -21.29 -3.69
CA ASP A 17 0.28 -22.23 -4.58
C ASP A 17 1.81 -21.97 -4.64
N ILE A 18 2.32 -20.92 -3.96
CA ILE A 18 3.73 -20.56 -3.94
C ILE A 18 4.44 -21.24 -2.76
N GLU A 19 5.21 -22.30 -3.04
CA GLU A 19 5.91 -23.09 -2.01
C GLU A 19 6.92 -22.28 -1.18
N SER A 20 7.45 -21.18 -1.69
CA SER A 20 8.43 -20.34 -0.99
C SER A 20 7.82 -19.34 -0.01
N ILE A 21 6.52 -19.40 0.24
CA ILE A 21 5.84 -18.59 1.25
C ILE A 21 5.69 -19.41 2.54
N ASP A 22 6.36 -18.98 3.61
CA ASP A 22 6.26 -19.61 4.92
C ASP A 22 4.96 -19.25 5.64
N GLU A 23 4.54 -17.99 5.55
CA GLU A 23 3.34 -17.49 6.22
C GLU A 23 2.69 -16.35 5.44
N LEU A 24 1.37 -16.35 5.42
CA LEU A 24 0.53 -15.25 4.92
C LEU A 24 -0.17 -14.57 6.09
N VAL A 25 0.04 -13.26 6.23
CA VAL A 25 -0.70 -12.41 7.16
C VAL A 25 -1.68 -11.55 6.37
N VAL A 26 -2.96 -11.67 6.68
CA VAL A 26 -4.05 -11.06 5.88
C VAL A 26 -4.86 -10.11 6.74
N LEU A 27 -5.07 -8.89 6.25
CA LEU A 27 -5.85 -7.87 6.93
C LEU A 27 -7.17 -7.60 6.19
N ALA A 28 -8.28 -7.97 6.78
CA ALA A 28 -9.63 -7.71 6.26
C ALA A 28 -10.14 -6.30 6.62
N GLY A 29 -9.50 -5.64 7.59
CA GLY A 29 -9.93 -4.34 8.11
C GLY A 29 -11.29 -4.44 8.79
N GLN A 30 -12.13 -3.41 8.62
CA GLN A 30 -13.46 -3.33 9.26
C GLN A 30 -14.55 -4.14 8.53
N ASN A 31 -14.21 -4.83 7.45
CA ASN A 31 -15.17 -5.60 6.68
C ASN A 31 -15.37 -7.00 7.28
N THR A 32 -16.39 -7.15 8.12
CA THR A 32 -16.69 -8.40 8.83
C THR A 32 -16.99 -9.55 7.87
N SER A 33 -17.76 -9.30 6.80
CA SER A 33 -18.10 -10.33 5.82
C SER A 33 -16.85 -10.84 5.08
N LEU A 34 -15.94 -9.92 4.73
CA LEU A 34 -14.65 -10.29 4.14
C LEU A 34 -13.80 -11.09 5.13
N TYR A 35 -13.76 -10.67 6.40
CA TYR A 35 -13.03 -11.39 7.45
C TYR A 35 -13.50 -12.83 7.58
N GLU A 36 -14.81 -13.06 7.68
CA GLU A 36 -15.40 -14.40 7.80
C GLU A 36 -15.09 -15.27 6.57
N SER A 37 -15.19 -14.70 5.38
CA SER A 37 -14.86 -15.40 4.13
C SER A 37 -13.40 -15.80 4.06
N LEU A 38 -12.49 -14.89 4.39
CA LEU A 38 -11.05 -15.14 4.42
C LEU A 38 -10.67 -16.15 5.51
N LEU A 39 -11.32 -16.10 6.68
CA LEU A 39 -11.11 -17.06 7.75
C LEU A 39 -11.58 -18.47 7.34
N SER A 40 -12.67 -18.57 6.61
CA SER A 40 -13.13 -19.85 6.04
C SER A 40 -12.16 -20.39 5.00
N LEU A 41 -11.66 -19.52 4.12
CA LEU A 41 -10.69 -19.88 3.10
C LEU A 41 -9.37 -20.35 3.73
N SER A 42 -8.86 -19.65 4.72
CA SER A 42 -7.55 -19.94 5.35
C SER A 42 -7.46 -21.34 5.99
N ARG A 43 -8.59 -21.91 6.42
CA ARG A 43 -8.64 -23.26 6.99
C ARG A 43 -8.27 -24.37 6.01
N ASN A 44 -8.41 -24.12 4.71
CA ASN A 44 -8.16 -25.08 3.64
C ASN A 44 -6.89 -24.74 2.83
N MET A 45 -6.14 -23.72 3.26
CA MET A 45 -4.89 -23.33 2.60
C MET A 45 -3.73 -24.20 3.04
N LYS A 46 -2.79 -24.43 2.14
CA LYS A 46 -1.54 -25.19 2.38
C LYS A 46 -0.56 -24.32 3.18
N THR A 47 -0.51 -23.03 2.86
CA THR A 47 0.35 -22.06 3.51
C THR A 47 -0.25 -21.63 4.85
N LYS A 48 0.57 -21.58 5.90
CA LYS A 48 0.17 -21.02 7.19
C LYS A 48 -0.41 -19.61 6.98
N THR A 49 -1.69 -19.42 7.25
CA THR A 49 -2.40 -18.16 6.97
C THR A 49 -3.10 -17.65 8.23
N THR A 50 -2.68 -16.46 8.65
CA THR A 50 -3.28 -15.75 9.78
C THR A 50 -4.13 -14.60 9.27
N VAL A 51 -5.43 -14.60 9.59
CA VAL A 51 -6.38 -13.57 9.15
C VAL A 51 -6.74 -12.67 10.33
N TYR A 52 -6.56 -11.36 10.12
CA TYR A 52 -6.97 -10.33 11.08
C TYR A 52 -8.13 -9.51 10.52
N GLY A 53 -9.04 -9.11 11.39
CA GLY A 53 -10.00 -8.06 11.12
C GLY A 53 -9.35 -6.67 11.20
N TYR A 54 -10.04 -5.73 11.84
CA TYR A 54 -9.44 -4.43 12.13
C TYR A 54 -8.37 -4.56 13.23
N VAL A 55 -7.20 -4.02 12.97
CA VAL A 55 -6.09 -3.91 13.92
C VAL A 55 -5.60 -2.47 13.97
N SER A 56 -5.18 -2.01 15.14
CA SER A 56 -4.61 -0.66 15.33
C SER A 56 -3.09 -0.62 15.13
N ASN A 57 -2.44 -1.78 15.11
CA ASN A 57 -0.98 -1.94 15.05
C ASN A 57 -0.48 -2.48 13.70
N VAL A 58 -1.09 -2.04 12.59
CA VAL A 58 -0.69 -2.45 11.22
C VAL A 58 0.82 -2.28 10.99
N SER A 59 1.41 -1.22 11.52
CA SER A 59 2.83 -0.93 11.40
C SER A 59 3.74 -2.01 12.02
N GLU A 60 3.30 -2.67 13.08
CA GLU A 60 4.05 -3.79 13.68
C GLU A 60 4.03 -5.02 12.76
N LEU A 61 2.86 -5.35 12.24
CA LEU A 61 2.71 -6.46 11.28
C LEU A 61 3.50 -6.20 9.99
N MET A 62 3.50 -4.95 9.52
CA MET A 62 4.29 -4.57 8.35
C MET A 62 5.79 -4.70 8.60
N ARG A 63 6.28 -4.34 9.79
CA ARG A 63 7.72 -4.41 10.12
C ARG A 63 8.29 -5.81 9.99
N ASP A 64 7.50 -6.83 10.28
CA ASP A 64 7.89 -8.23 10.23
C ASP A 64 7.72 -8.85 8.83
N ALA A 65 7.11 -8.10 7.90
CA ALA A 65 6.85 -8.59 6.56
C ALA A 65 8.09 -8.54 5.66
N THR A 66 8.36 -9.62 4.94
CA THR A 66 9.38 -9.69 3.88
C THR A 66 8.92 -8.98 2.61
N LEU A 67 7.64 -9.05 2.30
CA LEU A 67 7.01 -8.51 1.10
C LEU A 67 5.58 -8.08 1.43
N LEU A 68 5.18 -6.92 0.95
CA LEU A 68 3.80 -6.42 1.07
C LEU A 68 3.07 -6.60 -0.26
N VAL A 69 1.99 -7.38 -0.27
CA VAL A 69 1.09 -7.53 -1.42
C VAL A 69 -0.16 -6.70 -1.15
N THR A 70 -0.37 -5.64 -1.93
CA THR A 70 -1.42 -4.65 -1.65
C THR A 70 -1.89 -3.92 -2.89
N LYS A 71 -2.93 -3.10 -2.76
CA LYS A 71 -3.26 -2.04 -3.71
C LYS A 71 -2.28 -0.88 -3.57
N PRO A 72 -2.01 -0.12 -4.64
CA PRO A 72 -1.09 1.02 -4.59
C PRO A 72 -1.73 2.30 -3.99
N GLY A 73 -2.39 2.15 -2.83
CA GLY A 73 -2.93 3.28 -2.06
C GLY A 73 -1.82 4.11 -1.43
N ALA A 74 -1.87 5.44 -1.56
CA ALA A 74 -0.78 6.34 -1.22
C ALA A 74 -0.27 6.18 0.23
N LEU A 75 -1.16 6.12 1.23
CA LEU A 75 -0.75 6.02 2.64
C LEU A 75 0.00 4.71 2.91
N THR A 76 -0.57 3.56 2.53
CA THR A 76 0.05 2.25 2.72
C THR A 76 1.38 2.14 1.99
N CYS A 77 1.46 2.71 0.77
CA CYS A 77 2.70 2.74 0.00
C CYS A 77 3.79 3.55 0.72
N MET A 78 3.46 4.72 1.27
CA MET A 78 4.43 5.56 1.97
C MET A 78 4.86 4.96 3.31
N GLU A 79 3.98 4.27 4.01
CA GLU A 79 4.32 3.48 5.20
C GLU A 79 5.32 2.37 4.84
N ALA A 80 5.07 1.61 3.77
CA ALA A 80 5.97 0.56 3.30
C ALA A 80 7.33 1.12 2.85
N VAL A 81 7.36 2.23 2.13
CA VAL A 81 8.58 2.94 1.73
C VAL A 81 9.40 3.34 2.95
N THR A 82 8.75 3.95 3.95
CA THR A 82 9.40 4.38 5.20
C THR A 82 10.05 3.21 5.95
N MET A 83 9.39 2.06 5.96
CA MET A 83 9.89 0.84 6.61
C MET A 83 10.89 0.07 5.74
N GLY A 84 11.03 0.42 4.47
CA GLY A 84 11.90 -0.28 3.54
C GLY A 84 11.35 -1.63 3.09
N ILE A 85 10.02 -1.77 3.00
CA ILE A 85 9.36 -3.02 2.64
C ILE A 85 9.09 -3.05 1.13
N PRO A 86 9.62 -4.06 0.40
CA PRO A 86 9.28 -4.29 -1.00
C PRO A 86 7.78 -4.51 -1.20
N MET A 87 7.25 -4.07 -2.32
CA MET A 87 5.81 -4.17 -2.60
C MET A 87 5.52 -4.92 -3.89
N VAL A 88 4.40 -5.65 -3.91
CA VAL A 88 3.73 -6.12 -5.12
C VAL A 88 2.33 -5.54 -5.14
N PHE A 89 2.01 -4.84 -6.22
CA PHE A 89 0.69 -4.27 -6.42
C PHE A 89 -0.19 -5.18 -7.26
N PHE A 90 -1.46 -5.26 -6.88
CA PHE A 90 -2.51 -5.90 -7.64
C PHE A 90 -3.81 -5.09 -7.52
N ASN A 91 -4.71 -5.25 -8.46
CA ASN A 91 -6.04 -4.65 -8.43
C ASN A 91 -6.03 -3.14 -8.11
N ALA A 92 -5.16 -2.38 -8.79
CA ALA A 92 -5.15 -0.93 -8.74
C ALA A 92 -6.48 -0.35 -9.24
N ILE A 93 -6.95 0.73 -8.61
CA ILE A 93 -8.12 1.47 -9.10
C ILE A 93 -7.66 2.32 -10.30
N PRO A 94 -8.19 2.09 -11.50
CA PRO A 94 -7.77 2.81 -12.69
C PRO A 94 -7.84 4.33 -12.53
N GLY A 95 -6.82 5.01 -12.99
CA GLY A 95 -6.69 6.47 -12.94
C GLY A 95 -6.27 7.03 -11.59
N GLN A 96 -6.79 6.50 -10.49
CA GLN A 96 -6.48 7.00 -9.15
C GLN A 96 -5.20 6.40 -8.57
N GLU A 97 -5.02 5.08 -8.74
CA GLU A 97 -3.90 4.35 -8.14
C GLU A 97 -2.79 4.00 -9.15
N ASP A 98 -3.06 4.10 -10.45
CA ASP A 98 -2.10 3.78 -11.51
C ASP A 98 -0.81 4.60 -11.39
N ALA A 99 -0.94 5.90 -11.15
CA ALA A 99 0.21 6.80 -11.04
C ALA A 99 1.12 6.41 -9.86
N ASN A 100 0.54 5.97 -8.73
CA ASN A 100 1.30 5.50 -7.58
C ASN A 100 2.04 4.20 -7.91
N ALA A 101 1.35 3.25 -8.57
CA ALA A 101 1.94 1.98 -8.97
C ALA A 101 3.13 2.19 -9.93
N GLU A 102 2.94 3.01 -10.96
CA GLU A 102 3.99 3.32 -11.92
C GLU A 102 5.19 4.05 -11.30
N LEU A 103 4.92 5.02 -10.42
CA LEU A 103 5.98 5.75 -9.74
C LEU A 103 6.84 4.82 -8.89
N LEU A 104 6.22 3.97 -8.06
CA LEU A 104 6.93 3.06 -7.16
C LEU A 104 7.62 1.93 -7.91
N GLU A 105 7.06 1.48 -9.03
CA GLU A 105 7.72 0.52 -9.91
C GLU A 105 8.96 1.12 -10.57
N ARG A 106 8.87 2.35 -11.11
CA ARG A 106 10.02 3.07 -11.67
C ARG A 106 11.10 3.36 -10.64
N ARG A 107 10.73 3.59 -9.38
CA ARG A 107 11.66 3.79 -8.26
C ARG A 107 12.29 2.49 -7.77
N GLY A 108 11.88 1.35 -8.28
CA GLY A 108 12.39 0.04 -7.86
C GLY A 108 11.89 -0.42 -6.49
N CYS A 109 10.85 0.24 -5.94
CA CYS A 109 10.25 -0.10 -4.64
C CYS A 109 9.17 -1.17 -4.76
N ALA A 110 8.59 -1.32 -5.96
CA ALA A 110 7.48 -2.22 -6.21
C ALA A 110 7.59 -3.00 -7.52
N ARG A 111 6.73 -3.99 -7.66
CA ARG A 111 6.34 -4.63 -8.91
C ARG A 111 4.82 -4.59 -9.03
N TRP A 112 4.33 -4.43 -10.24
CA TRP A 112 2.91 -4.35 -10.50
C TRP A 112 2.40 -5.56 -11.28
N ALA A 113 1.67 -6.46 -10.62
CA ALA A 113 0.87 -7.49 -11.27
C ALA A 113 -0.40 -6.83 -11.84
N ARG A 114 -0.33 -6.43 -13.12
CA ARG A 114 -1.43 -5.70 -13.80
C ARG A 114 -2.68 -6.54 -13.94
N ASP A 115 -2.52 -7.86 -13.96
CA ASP A 115 -3.59 -8.86 -13.91
C ASP A 115 -3.38 -9.73 -12.68
N ILE A 116 -4.49 -10.11 -12.03
CA ILE A 116 -4.47 -11.03 -10.88
C ILE A 116 -3.85 -12.40 -11.24
N HIS A 117 -3.93 -12.80 -12.51
CA HIS A 117 -3.32 -14.03 -13.00
C HIS A 117 -1.79 -13.97 -12.99
N ASN A 118 -1.21 -12.79 -13.07
CA ASN A 118 0.24 -12.58 -13.03
C ASN A 118 0.78 -12.40 -11.60
N LEU A 119 -0.08 -12.35 -10.59
CA LEU A 119 0.34 -12.11 -9.21
C LEU A 119 1.29 -13.20 -8.70
N GLU A 120 0.95 -14.45 -8.95
CA GLU A 120 1.76 -15.61 -8.56
C GLU A 120 3.16 -15.55 -9.17
N ASP A 121 3.25 -15.33 -10.48
CA ASP A 121 4.52 -15.24 -11.20
C ASP A 121 5.41 -14.10 -10.67
N VAL A 122 4.81 -12.91 -10.44
CA VAL A 122 5.52 -11.73 -9.93
C VAL A 122 6.04 -11.98 -8.51
N VAL A 123 5.23 -12.56 -7.62
CA VAL A 123 5.63 -12.85 -6.24
C VAL A 123 6.70 -13.94 -6.22
N THR A 124 6.50 -15.04 -6.96
CA THR A 124 7.47 -16.15 -7.07
C THR A 124 8.83 -15.63 -7.55
N ALA A 125 8.85 -14.81 -8.63
CA ALA A 125 10.08 -14.26 -9.19
C ALA A 125 10.86 -13.37 -8.20
N LEU A 126 10.19 -12.78 -7.22
CA LEU A 126 10.82 -12.01 -6.15
C LEU A 126 11.33 -12.91 -5.03
N LEU A 127 10.53 -13.88 -4.58
CA LEU A 127 10.87 -14.73 -3.45
C LEU A 127 12.03 -15.69 -3.74
N ILE A 128 12.15 -16.21 -4.96
CA ILE A 128 13.28 -17.05 -5.37
C ILE A 128 14.59 -16.27 -5.54
N ASN A 129 14.56 -14.94 -5.46
CA ASN A 129 15.74 -14.09 -5.59
C ASN A 129 15.85 -13.09 -4.44
N PRO A 130 16.43 -13.49 -3.28
CA PRO A 130 16.57 -12.63 -2.11
C PRO A 130 17.34 -11.32 -2.38
N HIS A 131 18.32 -11.35 -3.28
CA HIS A 131 19.07 -10.13 -3.67
C HIS A 131 18.16 -9.08 -4.32
N ARG A 132 17.14 -9.52 -5.04
CA ARG A 132 16.17 -8.62 -5.67
C ARG A 132 15.29 -7.94 -4.62
N LEU A 133 14.81 -8.70 -3.65
CA LEU A 133 14.06 -8.14 -2.50
C LEU A 133 14.93 -7.18 -1.69
N GLN A 134 16.17 -7.55 -1.40
CA GLN A 134 17.11 -6.66 -0.70
C GLN A 134 17.35 -5.37 -1.47
N HIS A 135 17.54 -5.44 -2.79
CA HIS A 135 17.71 -4.25 -3.62
C HIS A 135 16.45 -3.36 -3.58
N MET A 136 15.26 -3.93 -3.67
CA MET A 136 14.00 -3.18 -3.55
C MET A 136 13.88 -2.51 -2.18
N SER A 137 14.24 -3.20 -1.11
CA SER A 137 14.26 -2.65 0.25
C SER A 137 15.21 -1.43 0.36
N ILE A 138 16.40 -1.52 -0.24
CA ILE A 138 17.35 -0.41 -0.30
C ILE A 138 16.75 0.79 -1.07
N GLN A 139 16.09 0.55 -2.22
CA GLN A 139 15.44 1.61 -2.98
C GLN A 139 14.33 2.30 -2.18
N CYS A 140 13.51 1.53 -1.45
CA CYS A 140 12.49 2.10 -0.56
C CYS A 140 13.13 3.03 0.49
N ARG A 141 14.15 2.56 1.21
CA ARG A 141 14.84 3.35 2.23
C ARG A 141 15.52 4.60 1.67
N ALA A 142 16.12 4.49 0.47
CA ALA A 142 16.78 5.61 -0.19
C ALA A 142 15.78 6.69 -0.66
N TRP A 143 14.53 6.30 -0.88
CA TRP A 143 13.47 7.22 -1.29
C TRP A 143 12.60 7.71 -0.12
N HIS A 144 12.92 7.32 1.10
CA HIS A 144 12.23 7.86 2.27
C HIS A 144 12.34 9.39 2.30
N VAL A 145 11.19 10.06 2.31
CA VAL A 145 11.09 11.51 2.42
C VAL A 145 10.40 11.83 3.74
N ASP A 146 11.07 12.55 4.61
CA ASP A 146 10.42 13.11 5.79
C ASP A 146 9.51 14.27 5.36
N GLY A 147 8.29 13.91 4.92
CA GLY A 147 7.30 14.86 4.42
C GLY A 147 6.92 15.90 5.48
N ALA A 148 6.89 15.52 6.75
CA ALA A 148 6.57 16.43 7.84
C ALA A 148 7.66 17.48 8.02
N ALA A 149 8.93 17.08 8.06
CA ALA A 149 10.06 18.00 8.15
C ALA A 149 10.14 18.94 6.94
N ASN A 150 9.88 18.42 5.73
CA ASN A 150 9.86 19.25 4.53
C ASN A 150 8.75 20.31 4.56
N ILE A 151 7.51 19.92 4.94
CA ILE A 151 6.39 20.86 5.07
C ILE A 151 6.71 21.94 6.12
N VAL A 152 7.24 21.55 7.27
CA VAL A 152 7.65 22.52 8.32
C VAL A 152 8.75 23.44 7.79
N GLY A 153 9.75 22.91 7.09
CA GLY A 153 10.81 23.70 6.47
C GLY A 153 10.27 24.73 5.46
N ASP A 154 9.35 24.32 4.61
CA ASP A 154 8.71 25.21 3.63
C ASP A 154 7.89 26.31 4.31
N ILE A 155 7.13 25.96 5.36
CA ILE A 155 6.36 26.95 6.15
C ILE A 155 7.31 27.97 6.80
N ILE A 156 8.39 27.53 7.43
CA ILE A 156 9.37 28.42 8.04
C ILE A 156 9.99 29.33 6.97
N ALA A 157 10.39 28.78 5.83
CA ALA A 157 10.96 29.56 4.72
C ALA A 157 9.98 30.60 4.16
N MET A 158 8.67 30.30 4.10
CA MET A 158 7.65 31.25 3.71
C MET A 158 7.46 32.35 4.74
N LEU A 159 7.49 32.04 6.03
CA LEU A 159 7.39 33.02 7.13
C LEU A 159 8.58 33.97 7.15
N ASP A 160 9.80 33.46 6.96
CA ASP A 160 11.03 34.26 6.94
C ASP A 160 11.08 35.23 5.76
N LYS A 161 10.55 34.83 4.59
CA LYS A 161 10.50 35.71 3.40
C LYS A 161 9.43 36.80 3.47
N LYS A 162 8.56 36.79 4.49
CA LYS A 162 7.37 37.69 4.60
C LYS A 162 6.43 37.65 3.38
N ASP A 163 6.62 36.71 2.47
CA ASP A 163 5.79 36.45 1.32
C ASP A 163 4.69 35.43 1.67
N LEU A 164 3.89 35.75 2.69
CA LEU A 164 2.63 35.04 2.86
C LEU A 164 1.77 35.39 1.62
N PRO A 165 1.29 34.41 0.86
CA PRO A 165 0.31 34.69 -0.20
C PRO A 165 -0.82 35.46 0.46
N LYS A 166 -1.12 36.68 -0.05
CA LYS A 166 -2.30 37.40 0.41
C LYS A 166 -3.50 36.51 0.12
N TYR A 167 -4.10 35.99 1.18
CA TYR A 167 -5.32 35.22 1.09
C TYR A 167 -6.39 36.16 0.51
N THR A 168 -6.55 36.16 -0.79
CA THR A 168 -7.66 36.83 -1.44
C THR A 168 -8.88 35.97 -1.18
N GLY A 169 -9.81 36.44 -0.34
CA GLY A 169 -10.91 35.73 0.29
C GLY A 169 -11.99 35.13 -0.62
N ASP A 170 -11.66 34.80 -1.86
CA ASP A 170 -12.60 34.19 -2.82
C ASP A 170 -12.96 32.73 -2.56
N TYR A 171 -12.29 32.07 -1.59
CA TYR A 171 -12.62 30.68 -1.31
C TYR A 171 -13.85 30.49 -0.43
N MET A 172 -14.18 31.48 0.41
CA MET A 172 -15.37 31.43 1.29
C MET A 172 -16.68 31.73 0.54
N SER A 173 -16.62 32.51 -0.51
CA SER A 173 -17.80 32.82 -1.36
C SER A 173 -18.26 31.60 -2.19
N ASN A 174 -17.36 30.65 -2.50
CA ASN A 174 -17.72 29.44 -3.23
C ASN A 174 -18.26 28.30 -2.31
N LEU A 175 -18.04 28.37 -1.01
CA LEU A 175 -18.61 27.41 -0.05
C LEU A 175 -20.05 27.75 0.33
N GLU A 176 -20.43 29.02 0.36
CA GLU A 176 -21.82 29.44 0.63
C GLU A 176 -22.74 29.08 -0.54
N LEU A 177 -22.27 29.18 -1.78
CA LEU A 177 -23.05 28.79 -2.97
C LEU A 177 -23.26 27.28 -3.15
N ALA A 178 -22.49 26.46 -2.49
CA ALA A 178 -22.62 24.99 -2.52
C ALA A 178 -23.58 24.45 -1.45
N SER A 179 -23.95 25.25 -0.44
CA SER A 179 -24.85 24.85 0.65
C SER A 179 -26.32 25.18 0.38
N GLU A 180 -26.65 25.86 -0.71
CA GLU A 180 -28.02 26.25 -1.09
C GLU A 180 -28.61 25.49 -2.30
N LYS A 181 -28.07 24.30 -2.60
CA LYS A 181 -28.66 23.43 -3.64
C LYS A 181 -28.99 22.05 -3.11
#